data_15e835008aaa29adb1e508615efb69c7
#
_entry.id   15e835008aaa29adb1e508615efb69c7
#
_cell.length_a   1.000
_cell.length_b   1.000
_cell.length_c   1.000
_cell.angle_alpha   90.00
_cell.angle_beta   90.00
_cell.angle_gamma   90.00
#
_symmetry.space_group_name_H-M   'P 1'
#
loop_
_entity.id
_entity.type
_entity.pdbx_description
1 polymer ?
#
loop_
_entity_poly.entity_id
_entity_poly.type
_entity_poly.pdbx_seq_one_letter_code
_entity_poly.pdbx_strand_id
1 'polypeptide(L)'
;MSVNKKWYSLDLGSNKKKESSGSCGCGKSQGSCNSQKEELSADEFYEAAINASIGEERHRDGFEQVFDVKMDRRTAFRKLTASLLIGAGAVSTSCSVIVDDETKEKAQIDWEEQFKGNYKLMTDEEKQSTVNRLMRSYELRTGKNISMTAENAVEDVLFGYAFNISKCQGYMNCVTACVEENNQDRNSQMQYIRIHEMKDGEGFKFDKADDNYYHEVPAEGHFYMGTQCFHCDNPPCVEVCPVQATWKEEDGLVVIDYDWCVGCRYCMAACPYDGRRFNWSKPEVPENEINKNQHYLGNRMRKKGVMEKCTFCVQRTRKGKNPACVVACPTGARIFGNLLDPNSTIRWVLENKKVFRLKEDLGTEPKFWYFMD
;
A
#
# COMPACT_ATOMS: atom_id res chain seq x y z
N MET A 1 -6.29 -6.98 34.21
CA MET A 1 -5.86 -8.02 33.28
C MET A 1 -4.58 -7.54 32.63
N SER A 2 -3.50 -8.26 32.84
CA SER A 2 -2.13 -7.87 32.44
C SER A 2 -1.99 -7.87 30.94
N VAL A 3 -1.82 -6.70 30.33
CA VAL A 3 -1.48 -6.54 28.92
C VAL A 3 -0.01 -6.89 28.70
N ASN A 4 0.23 -7.80 27.78
CA ASN A 4 1.53 -8.41 27.52
C ASN A 4 2.53 -7.37 26.95
N LYS A 5 3.43 -6.86 27.81
CA LYS A 5 4.44 -5.81 27.55
C LYS A 5 5.57 -6.22 26.59
N LYS A 6 5.38 -7.19 25.71
CA LYS A 6 6.47 -7.80 24.93
C LYS A 6 6.92 -7.02 23.67
N TRP A 7 6.27 -5.92 23.32
CA TRP A 7 6.50 -5.21 22.05
C TRP A 7 7.40 -3.97 22.11
N TYR A 8 7.89 -3.56 23.29
CA TYR A 8 8.53 -2.25 23.45
C TYR A 8 9.87 -2.26 24.21
N SER A 9 10.71 -3.28 24.02
CA SER A 9 12.10 -3.21 24.48
C SER A 9 13.04 -3.39 23.29
N LEU A 10 13.38 -2.29 22.60
CA LEU A 10 14.51 -2.22 21.69
C LEU A 10 15.66 -1.51 22.41
N ASP A 11 16.66 -2.28 22.80
CA ASP A 11 17.97 -1.81 23.26
C ASP A 11 18.65 -1.03 22.14
N LEU A 12 18.95 0.23 22.37
CA LEU A 12 19.77 1.08 21.51
C LEU A 12 21.26 0.69 21.69
N GLY A 13 21.68 -0.40 21.06
CA GLY A 13 23.07 -0.81 20.95
C GLY A 13 23.87 0.11 20.02
N SER A 14 24.85 0.78 20.58
CA SER A 14 25.81 1.66 19.91
C SER A 14 26.60 0.95 18.81
N ASN A 15 26.46 1.38 17.55
CA ASN A 15 27.26 0.89 16.42
C ASN A 15 28.59 1.64 16.32
N LYS A 16 29.70 0.96 16.63
CA LYS A 16 31.05 1.40 16.32
C LYS A 16 31.36 1.14 14.84
N LYS A 17 31.76 2.19 14.13
CA LYS A 17 32.32 2.13 12.78
C LYS A 17 33.62 1.30 12.76
N LYS A 18 33.75 0.41 11.78
CA LYS A 18 35.03 -0.14 11.32
C LYS A 18 35.25 0.26 9.86
N GLU A 19 36.29 1.02 9.64
CA GLU A 19 36.86 1.29 8.30
C GLU A 19 37.75 0.12 7.90
N SER A 20 37.68 -0.33 6.66
CA SER A 20 38.72 -1.13 6.02
C SER A 20 38.87 -0.79 4.55
N SER A 21 40.07 -0.34 4.22
CA SER A 21 40.58 -0.05 2.89
C SER A 21 40.98 -1.36 2.17
N GLY A 22 40.68 -1.47 0.87
CA GLY A 22 41.13 -2.55 0.02
C GLY A 22 41.11 -2.18 -1.47
N SER A 23 42.29 -2.32 -2.11
CA SER A 23 42.63 -1.83 -3.45
C SER A 23 42.13 -2.74 -4.58
N CYS A 24 41.87 -2.13 -5.75
CA CYS A 24 41.53 -2.75 -7.03
C CYS A 24 42.72 -3.37 -7.73
N GLY A 25 42.52 -4.57 -8.29
CA GLY A 25 43.43 -5.19 -9.27
C GLY A 25 42.65 -5.64 -10.51
N CYS A 26 43.02 -5.11 -11.68
CA CYS A 26 42.50 -5.52 -13.00
C CYS A 26 43.27 -6.72 -13.56
N GLY A 27 42.54 -7.73 -14.04
CA GLY A 27 43.09 -8.83 -14.86
C GLY A 27 42.17 -9.13 -16.06
N LYS A 28 42.74 -8.99 -17.27
CA LYS A 28 42.08 -9.33 -18.55
C LYS A 28 42.21 -10.82 -18.83
N SER A 29 41.14 -11.49 -19.27
CA SER A 29 41.28 -12.70 -20.11
C SER A 29 40.08 -12.82 -21.05
N GLN A 30 40.39 -12.94 -22.38
CA GLN A 30 39.48 -13.22 -23.47
C GLN A 30 39.06 -14.70 -23.45
N GLY A 31 37.77 -14.96 -23.54
CA GLY A 31 37.21 -16.30 -23.77
C GLY A 31 35.99 -16.22 -24.69
N SER A 32 36.11 -16.85 -25.85
CA SER A 32 35.06 -17.00 -26.86
C SER A 32 33.98 -17.95 -26.33
N CYS A 33 32.71 -17.53 -26.31
CA CYS A 33 31.56 -18.40 -26.06
C CYS A 33 30.69 -18.50 -27.33
N ASN A 34 30.56 -19.74 -27.77
CA ASN A 34 29.64 -20.15 -28.83
C ASN A 34 28.29 -20.51 -28.17
N SER A 35 27.20 -19.77 -28.45
CA SER A 35 25.91 -19.99 -27.80
C SER A 35 24.92 -20.65 -28.75
N GLN A 36 24.57 -21.89 -28.45
CA GLN A 36 23.31 -22.48 -28.92
C GLN A 36 22.18 -21.92 -28.05
N LYS A 37 21.16 -21.33 -28.68
CA LYS A 37 19.94 -20.84 -28.00
C LYS A 37 19.02 -22.04 -27.78
N GLU A 38 18.87 -22.49 -26.55
CA GLU A 38 17.73 -23.28 -26.11
C GLU A 38 16.63 -22.34 -25.64
N GLU A 39 15.46 -22.43 -26.25
CA GLU A 39 14.24 -21.72 -25.81
C GLU A 39 13.72 -22.44 -24.56
N LEU A 40 13.88 -21.82 -23.41
CA LEU A 40 13.30 -22.27 -22.14
C LEU A 40 11.77 -22.07 -22.16
N SER A 41 11.05 -23.05 -21.65
CA SER A 41 9.61 -22.93 -21.44
C SER A 41 9.28 -21.79 -20.44
N ALA A 42 8.07 -21.27 -20.48
CA ALA A 42 7.65 -20.19 -19.56
C ALA A 42 7.82 -20.54 -18.07
N ASP A 43 7.70 -21.83 -17.73
CA ASP A 43 7.88 -22.34 -16.36
C ASP A 43 9.36 -22.40 -15.96
N GLU A 44 10.26 -22.86 -16.84
CA GLU A 44 11.69 -22.89 -16.61
C GLU A 44 12.29 -21.48 -16.50
N PHE A 45 11.78 -20.54 -17.32
CA PHE A 45 12.17 -19.14 -17.23
C PHE A 45 11.73 -18.51 -15.88
N TYR A 46 10.53 -18.88 -15.40
CA TYR A 46 10.01 -18.39 -14.12
C TYR A 46 10.80 -18.94 -12.94
N GLU A 47 11.18 -20.21 -12.97
CA GLU A 47 12.06 -20.81 -11.96
C GLU A 47 13.47 -20.19 -11.95
N ALA A 48 14.03 -19.92 -13.14
CA ALA A 48 15.31 -19.24 -13.26
C ALA A 48 15.24 -17.78 -12.71
N ALA A 49 14.15 -17.06 -12.97
CA ALA A 49 13.93 -15.71 -12.46
C ALA A 49 13.75 -15.67 -10.93
N ILE A 50 13.08 -16.67 -10.36
CA ILE A 50 12.95 -16.82 -8.90
C ILE A 50 14.32 -17.15 -8.27
N ASN A 51 15.04 -18.08 -8.82
CA ASN A 51 16.38 -18.46 -8.32
C ASN A 51 17.38 -17.30 -8.42
N ALA A 52 17.30 -16.48 -9.46
CA ALA A 52 18.08 -15.25 -9.59
C ALA A 52 17.70 -14.18 -8.55
N SER A 53 16.46 -14.18 -8.06
CA SER A 53 15.98 -13.25 -7.04
C SER A 53 16.26 -13.69 -5.60
N ILE A 54 16.60 -14.96 -5.39
CA ILE A 54 16.91 -15.57 -4.08
C ILE A 54 18.42 -15.55 -3.82
N GLY A 55 19.26 -15.50 -4.88
CA GLY A 55 20.71 -15.40 -4.76
C GLY A 55 21.17 -13.98 -4.42
N GLU A 56 21.85 -13.85 -3.28
CA GLU A 56 22.60 -12.66 -2.92
C GLU A 56 23.57 -12.24 -4.04
N GLU A 57 23.66 -10.94 -4.23
CA GLU A 57 24.76 -10.20 -4.91
C GLU A 57 25.60 -11.01 -5.91
N ARG A 58 25.16 -11.08 -7.16
CA ARG A 58 26.06 -11.34 -8.27
C ARG A 58 25.80 -10.41 -9.46
N HIS A 59 26.83 -9.62 -9.72
CA HIS A 59 27.25 -8.91 -10.93
C HIS A 59 26.22 -8.51 -12.01
N ARG A 60 26.28 -7.22 -12.33
CA ARG A 60 25.48 -6.48 -13.33
C ARG A 60 25.55 -6.97 -14.78
N ASP A 61 26.36 -7.96 -15.10
CA ASP A 61 26.70 -8.27 -16.49
C ASP A 61 25.79 -9.32 -17.15
N GLY A 62 24.82 -9.90 -16.42
CA GLY A 62 23.85 -10.86 -16.95
C GLY A 62 22.52 -10.27 -17.45
N PHE A 63 22.33 -8.97 -17.35
CA PHE A 63 21.01 -8.35 -17.55
C PHE A 63 20.66 -7.98 -18.99
N GLU A 64 21.62 -8.03 -19.92
CA GLU A 64 21.41 -7.59 -21.31
C GLU A 64 20.76 -8.63 -22.26
N GLN A 65 20.66 -9.89 -21.85
CA GLN A 65 20.17 -10.96 -22.73
C GLN A 65 18.69 -11.35 -22.56
N VAL A 66 17.94 -10.66 -21.70
CA VAL A 66 16.52 -11.04 -21.39
C VAL A 66 15.51 -10.16 -22.16
N PHE A 67 15.86 -9.60 -23.30
CA PHE A 67 15.08 -8.51 -23.93
C PHE A 67 13.98 -8.93 -24.90
N ASP A 68 13.70 -10.22 -25.09
CA ASP A 68 12.59 -10.69 -25.95
C ASP A 68 11.36 -11.21 -25.19
N VAL A 69 11.33 -11.10 -23.87
CA VAL A 69 10.19 -11.52 -23.06
C VAL A 69 9.36 -10.30 -22.66
N LYS A 70 8.04 -10.39 -22.69
CA LYS A 70 7.06 -9.36 -22.31
C LYS A 70 7.54 -8.59 -21.07
N MET A 71 7.97 -7.37 -21.28
CA MET A 71 8.57 -6.52 -20.24
C MET A 71 7.63 -6.33 -19.07
N ASP A 72 8.12 -6.57 -17.85
CA ASP A 72 7.49 -6.10 -16.63
C ASP A 72 7.25 -4.58 -16.72
N ARG A 73 6.06 -4.15 -16.33
CA ARG A 73 5.57 -2.77 -16.42
C ARG A 73 6.49 -1.75 -15.74
N ARG A 74 7.20 -2.14 -14.66
CA ARG A 74 8.22 -1.30 -14.02
C ARG A 74 9.46 -1.11 -14.89
N THR A 75 9.85 -2.15 -15.61
CA THR A 75 11.00 -2.11 -16.53
C THR A 75 10.66 -1.30 -17.78
N ALA A 76 9.42 -1.40 -18.28
CA ALA A 76 8.94 -0.55 -19.36
C ALA A 76 8.95 0.92 -18.95
N PHE A 77 8.47 1.25 -17.75
CA PHE A 77 8.48 2.61 -17.23
C PHE A 77 9.89 3.14 -17.02
N ARG A 78 10.81 2.34 -16.42
CA ARG A 78 12.22 2.74 -16.28
C ARG A 78 12.93 2.96 -17.61
N LYS A 79 12.62 2.16 -18.63
CA LYS A 79 13.17 2.36 -19.98
C LYS A 79 12.62 3.62 -20.64
N LEU A 80 11.32 3.90 -20.46
CA LEU A 80 10.71 5.12 -21.00
C LEU A 80 11.31 6.37 -20.36
N THR A 81 11.49 6.38 -19.02
CA THR A 81 12.14 7.48 -18.32
C THR A 81 13.62 7.58 -18.65
N ALA A 82 14.33 6.45 -18.83
CA ALA A 82 15.73 6.45 -19.27
C ALA A 82 15.88 6.94 -20.71
N SER A 83 14.97 6.57 -21.61
CA SER A 83 14.97 7.08 -23.00
C SER A 83 14.69 8.58 -23.09
N LEU A 84 13.79 9.10 -22.23
CA LEU A 84 13.54 10.52 -22.08
C LEU A 84 14.75 11.25 -21.50
N LEU A 85 15.47 10.66 -20.54
CA LEU A 85 16.68 11.21 -19.95
C LEU A 85 17.89 11.15 -20.91
N ILE A 86 17.99 10.10 -21.72
CA ILE A 86 19.04 9.97 -22.73
C ILE A 86 18.78 10.94 -23.91
N GLY A 87 17.53 11.11 -24.32
CA GLY A 87 17.14 12.16 -25.27
C GLY A 87 17.41 13.58 -24.76
N ALA A 88 17.25 13.82 -23.45
CA ALA A 88 17.58 15.10 -22.82
C ALA A 88 19.09 15.27 -22.51
N GLY A 89 19.83 14.17 -22.33
CA GLY A 89 21.26 14.19 -21.98
C GLY A 89 22.19 14.38 -23.18
N ALA A 90 21.71 14.16 -24.40
CA ALA A 90 22.51 14.40 -25.62
C ALA A 90 22.55 15.88 -26.08
N VAL A 91 21.84 16.77 -25.37
CA VAL A 91 21.79 18.21 -25.68
C VAL A 91 22.21 19.03 -24.46
N SER A 92 23.28 18.63 -23.78
CA SER A 92 23.91 19.48 -22.74
C SER A 92 25.04 20.33 -23.31
N THR A 93 24.74 21.14 -24.33
CA THR A 93 25.48 22.37 -24.65
C THR A 93 24.45 23.47 -24.82
N SER A 94 24.19 24.19 -23.71
CA SER A 94 23.62 25.54 -23.65
C SER A 94 22.61 25.94 -24.75
N CYS A 95 21.48 25.24 -24.80
CA CYS A 95 20.21 25.79 -25.27
C CYS A 95 19.12 25.20 -24.38
N SER A 96 18.48 26.03 -23.57
CA SER A 96 17.17 25.73 -23.00
C SER A 96 16.24 25.51 -24.21
N VAL A 97 15.96 24.25 -24.54
CA VAL A 97 14.90 23.92 -25.48
C VAL A 97 13.61 24.36 -24.80
N ILE A 98 13.15 25.55 -25.13
CA ILE A 98 11.80 26.00 -24.78
C ILE A 98 10.89 25.12 -25.63
N VAL A 99 10.45 24.01 -25.04
CA VAL A 99 9.37 23.19 -25.61
C VAL A 99 8.13 24.06 -25.52
N ASP A 100 7.54 24.37 -26.67
CA ASP A 100 6.30 25.14 -26.71
C ASP A 100 5.17 24.38 -26.02
N ASP A 101 4.15 25.12 -25.58
CA ASP A 101 3.07 24.54 -24.78
C ASP A 101 2.23 23.56 -25.59
N GLU A 102 2.11 23.74 -26.90
CA GLU A 102 1.42 22.81 -27.81
C GLU A 102 2.13 21.45 -27.89
N THR A 103 3.47 21.45 -27.94
CA THR A 103 4.28 20.22 -27.93
C THR A 103 4.19 19.50 -26.58
N LYS A 104 4.14 20.26 -25.45
CA LYS A 104 3.93 19.68 -24.13
C LYS A 104 2.55 19.05 -23.98
N GLU A 105 1.51 19.75 -24.43
CA GLU A 105 0.12 19.28 -24.38
C GLU A 105 -0.04 18.02 -25.24
N LYS A 106 0.51 18.01 -26.45
CA LYS A 106 0.52 16.84 -27.32
C LYS A 106 1.25 15.64 -26.69
N ALA A 107 2.43 15.87 -26.11
CA ALA A 107 3.17 14.82 -25.42
C ALA A 107 2.43 14.29 -24.19
N GLN A 108 1.67 15.14 -23.51
CA GLN A 108 0.83 14.75 -22.39
C GLN A 108 -0.40 13.93 -22.83
N ILE A 109 -1.04 14.32 -23.93
CA ILE A 109 -2.15 13.57 -24.53
C ILE A 109 -1.67 12.19 -25.02
N ASP A 110 -0.56 12.13 -25.76
CA ASP A 110 0.04 10.87 -26.20
C ASP A 110 0.41 9.97 -25.03
N TRP A 111 0.94 10.54 -23.95
CA TRP A 111 1.20 9.83 -22.69
C TRP A 111 -0.07 9.28 -22.05
N GLU A 112 -1.10 10.12 -21.95
CA GLU A 112 -2.38 9.72 -21.36
C GLU A 112 -3.08 8.63 -22.18
N GLU A 113 -3.10 8.74 -23.51
CA GLU A 113 -3.65 7.71 -24.38
C GLU A 113 -2.87 6.40 -24.30
N GLN A 114 -1.55 6.45 -24.27
CA GLN A 114 -0.71 5.25 -24.25
C GLN A 114 -0.76 4.52 -22.90
N PHE A 115 -0.94 5.21 -21.80
CA PHE A 115 -0.97 4.60 -20.47
C PHE A 115 -2.38 4.42 -19.91
N LYS A 116 -3.27 5.39 -20.04
CA LYS A 116 -4.66 5.28 -19.56
C LYS A 116 -5.49 4.36 -20.46
N GLY A 117 -5.30 4.40 -21.78
CA GLY A 117 -6.01 3.56 -22.72
C GLY A 117 -5.63 2.08 -22.69
N ASN A 118 -4.45 1.74 -22.19
CA ASN A 118 -3.94 0.37 -22.14
C ASN A 118 -4.14 -0.33 -20.78
N TYR A 119 -4.52 0.39 -19.73
CA TYR A 119 -4.83 -0.22 -18.45
C TYR A 119 -6.23 -0.85 -18.52
N LYS A 120 -6.27 -2.18 -18.36
CA LYS A 120 -7.51 -2.95 -18.22
C LYS A 120 -7.51 -3.66 -16.87
N LEU A 121 -8.67 -3.69 -16.23
CA LEU A 121 -8.86 -4.59 -15.10
C LEU A 121 -8.69 -6.03 -15.58
N MET A 122 -8.08 -6.86 -14.75
CA MET A 122 -7.92 -8.28 -15.05
C MET A 122 -9.28 -8.97 -15.12
N THR A 123 -9.43 -9.89 -16.09
CA THR A 123 -10.54 -10.84 -16.10
C THR A 123 -10.44 -11.79 -14.91
N ASP A 124 -11.51 -12.53 -14.62
CA ASP A 124 -11.50 -13.47 -13.49
C ASP A 124 -10.50 -14.61 -13.68
N GLU A 125 -10.29 -15.06 -14.94
CA GLU A 125 -9.27 -16.04 -15.29
C GLU A 125 -7.86 -15.50 -15.07
N GLU A 126 -7.60 -14.26 -15.46
CA GLU A 126 -6.31 -13.58 -15.23
C GLU A 126 -6.04 -13.36 -13.74
N LYS A 127 -7.08 -12.99 -12.97
CA LYS A 127 -6.99 -12.87 -11.49
C LYS A 127 -6.63 -14.23 -10.87
N GLN A 128 -7.32 -15.30 -11.27
CA GLN A 128 -7.06 -16.64 -10.75
C GLN A 128 -5.65 -17.13 -11.10
N SER A 129 -5.23 -16.94 -12.35
CA SER A 129 -3.87 -17.26 -12.78
C SER A 129 -2.81 -16.49 -12.00
N THR A 130 -3.03 -15.19 -11.78
CA THR A 130 -2.12 -14.33 -11.00
C THR A 130 -2.05 -14.77 -9.53
N VAL A 131 -3.20 -15.09 -8.91
CA VAL A 131 -3.27 -15.59 -7.55
C VAL A 131 -2.52 -16.91 -7.41
N ASN A 132 -2.73 -17.86 -8.32
CA ASN A 132 -2.04 -19.16 -8.32
C ASN A 132 -0.53 -18.98 -8.43
N ARG A 133 -0.07 -18.12 -9.33
CA ARG A 133 1.33 -17.78 -9.50
C ARG A 133 1.94 -17.16 -8.23
N LEU A 134 1.22 -16.27 -7.57
CA LEU A 134 1.69 -15.64 -6.31
C LEU A 134 1.76 -16.64 -5.17
N MET A 135 0.78 -17.54 -5.03
CA MET A 135 0.80 -18.61 -4.03
C MET A 135 1.97 -19.55 -4.26
N ARG A 136 2.17 -20.02 -5.50
CA ARG A 136 3.32 -20.89 -5.85
C ARG A 136 4.66 -20.20 -5.59
N SER A 137 4.78 -18.92 -5.96
CA SER A 137 5.99 -18.12 -5.68
C SER A 137 6.28 -17.98 -4.19
N TYR A 138 5.24 -17.86 -3.35
CA TYR A 138 5.40 -17.82 -1.91
C TYR A 138 5.86 -19.19 -1.36
N GLU A 139 5.24 -20.26 -1.80
CA GLU A 139 5.58 -21.64 -1.42
C GLU A 139 7.02 -21.99 -1.78
N LEU A 140 7.46 -21.71 -3.00
CA LEU A 140 8.84 -21.94 -3.45
C LEU A 140 9.87 -21.17 -2.62
N ARG A 141 9.53 -19.97 -2.17
CA ARG A 141 10.42 -19.09 -1.42
C ARG A 141 10.52 -19.42 0.06
N THR A 142 9.45 -19.93 0.65
CA THR A 142 9.33 -20.10 2.12
C THR A 142 9.12 -21.56 2.53
N GLY A 143 8.83 -22.46 1.60
CA GLY A 143 8.43 -23.84 1.90
C GLY A 143 7.05 -23.94 2.58
N LYS A 144 6.25 -22.86 2.58
CA LYS A 144 4.95 -22.78 3.28
C LYS A 144 3.85 -22.31 2.35
N ASN A 145 2.63 -22.80 2.60
CA ASN A 145 1.46 -22.43 1.81
C ASN A 145 0.71 -21.26 2.42
N ILE A 146 0.19 -20.40 1.54
CA ILE A 146 -0.80 -19.36 1.85
C ILE A 146 -2.08 -19.64 1.04
N SER A 147 -3.20 -19.15 1.54
CA SER A 147 -4.46 -19.08 0.79
C SER A 147 -4.65 -17.64 0.32
N MET A 148 -4.75 -17.44 -0.98
CA MET A 148 -5.00 -16.11 -1.56
C MET A 148 -6.26 -16.14 -2.41
N THR A 149 -7.06 -15.10 -2.28
CA THR A 149 -8.31 -14.92 -3.03
C THR A 149 -8.29 -13.57 -3.76
N ALA A 150 -9.19 -13.41 -4.72
CA ALA A 150 -9.36 -12.18 -5.48
C ALA A 150 -10.86 -11.92 -5.77
N GLU A 151 -11.67 -12.04 -4.71
CA GLU A 151 -13.11 -11.78 -4.82
C GLU A 151 -13.36 -10.39 -5.39
N ASN A 152 -14.34 -10.31 -6.30
CA ASN A 152 -14.82 -9.06 -6.90
C ASN A 152 -15.52 -8.17 -5.86
N ALA A 153 -15.77 -6.91 -6.23
CA ALA A 153 -16.66 -6.04 -5.49
C ALA A 153 -18.02 -6.70 -5.28
N VAL A 154 -18.62 -6.45 -4.13
CA VAL A 154 -19.93 -7.01 -3.80
C VAL A 154 -21.01 -6.08 -4.38
N GLU A 155 -21.90 -6.64 -5.19
CA GLU A 155 -23.04 -5.92 -5.76
C GLU A 155 -23.99 -5.43 -4.65
N ASP A 156 -24.65 -4.31 -4.87
CA ASP A 156 -25.62 -3.69 -3.93
C ASP A 156 -25.05 -3.40 -2.52
N VAL A 157 -23.75 -3.19 -2.44
CA VAL A 157 -23.05 -2.82 -1.21
C VAL A 157 -22.27 -1.54 -1.42
N LEU A 158 -22.40 -0.61 -0.48
CA LEU A 158 -21.56 0.57 -0.37
C LEU A 158 -21.00 0.64 1.06
N PHE A 159 -19.73 0.33 1.22
CA PHE A 159 -19.13 0.31 2.56
C PHE A 159 -18.89 1.72 3.11
N GLY A 160 -19.25 1.90 4.37
CA GLY A 160 -18.99 3.11 5.13
C GLY A 160 -18.49 2.84 6.53
N TYR A 161 -17.96 3.85 7.17
CA TYR A 161 -17.34 3.78 8.48
C TYR A 161 -17.79 4.94 9.37
N ALA A 162 -18.10 4.69 10.63
CA ALA A 162 -18.34 5.72 11.63
C ALA A 162 -17.46 5.51 12.86
N PHE A 163 -17.04 6.59 13.48
CA PHE A 163 -16.20 6.62 14.65
C PHE A 163 -16.80 7.47 15.74
N ASN A 164 -17.07 6.84 16.90
CA ASN A 164 -17.56 7.52 18.09
C ASN A 164 -16.38 8.04 18.92
N ILE A 165 -16.20 9.35 18.93
CA ILE A 165 -15.09 9.99 19.67
C ILE A 165 -15.29 9.82 21.17
N SER A 166 -16.53 9.95 21.68
CA SER A 166 -16.83 9.82 23.12
C SER A 166 -16.53 8.44 23.69
N LYS A 167 -16.54 7.39 22.85
CA LYS A 167 -16.27 6.01 23.27
C LYS A 167 -14.81 5.60 23.13
N CYS A 168 -14.01 6.35 22.39
CA CYS A 168 -12.61 5.98 22.20
C CYS A 168 -11.80 6.34 23.45
N GLN A 169 -11.09 5.36 23.99
CA GLN A 169 -10.26 5.51 25.20
C GLN A 169 -8.76 5.32 24.92
N GLY A 170 -8.34 5.39 23.67
CA GLY A 170 -6.93 5.37 23.32
C GLY A 170 -6.20 4.02 23.40
N TYR A 171 -6.88 2.91 23.66
CA TYR A 171 -6.25 1.60 23.91
C TYR A 171 -5.41 1.01 22.77
N MET A 172 -5.47 1.55 21.57
CA MET A 172 -4.74 1.11 20.36
C MET A 172 -4.97 -0.35 19.93
N ASN A 173 -5.89 -1.12 20.53
CA ASN A 173 -6.19 -2.50 20.12
C ASN A 173 -6.56 -2.59 18.63
N CYS A 174 -7.23 -1.56 18.10
CA CYS A 174 -7.57 -1.47 16.67
C CYS A 174 -6.34 -1.31 15.78
N VAL A 175 -5.27 -0.65 16.27
CA VAL A 175 -4.01 -0.49 15.56
C VAL A 175 -3.29 -1.83 15.48
N THR A 176 -3.12 -2.49 16.64
CA THR A 176 -2.47 -3.82 16.71
C THR A 176 -3.20 -4.85 15.83
N ALA A 177 -4.52 -4.95 15.96
CA ALA A 177 -5.31 -5.88 15.15
C ALA A 177 -5.23 -5.55 13.63
N CYS A 178 -5.12 -4.27 13.26
CA CYS A 178 -4.93 -3.88 11.87
C CYS A 178 -3.55 -4.27 11.34
N VAL A 179 -2.51 -4.12 12.16
CA VAL A 179 -1.12 -4.49 11.82
C VAL A 179 -1.02 -6.00 11.58
N GLU A 180 -1.60 -6.80 12.47
CA GLU A 180 -1.61 -8.26 12.39
C GLU A 180 -2.43 -8.76 11.20
N GLU A 181 -3.69 -8.33 11.09
CA GLU A 181 -4.62 -8.77 10.04
C GLU A 181 -4.09 -8.45 8.64
N ASN A 182 -3.45 -7.29 8.47
CA ASN A 182 -3.06 -6.79 7.16
C ASN A 182 -1.59 -7.01 6.82
N ASN A 183 -0.87 -7.88 7.54
CA ASN A 183 0.53 -8.18 7.28
C ASN A 183 1.38 -6.91 7.10
N GLN A 184 1.16 -5.89 7.95
CA GLN A 184 1.94 -4.66 7.89
C GLN A 184 3.37 -4.90 8.40
N ASP A 185 4.31 -4.09 7.94
CA ASP A 185 5.70 -4.18 8.37
C ASP A 185 5.84 -4.01 9.90
N ARG A 186 6.68 -4.84 10.52
CA ARG A 186 6.94 -4.81 11.96
C ARG A 186 8.11 -3.88 12.32
N ASN A 187 9.00 -3.60 11.36
CA ASN A 187 10.22 -2.83 11.61
C ASN A 187 10.03 -1.33 11.44
N SER A 188 9.27 -0.90 10.42
CA SER A 188 9.08 0.53 10.12
C SER A 188 8.01 1.21 10.95
N GLN A 189 7.30 0.46 11.80
CA GLN A 189 6.12 0.94 12.55
C GLN A 189 5.07 1.63 11.66
N MET A 190 5.01 1.23 10.40
CA MET A 190 4.05 1.73 9.44
C MET A 190 2.64 1.25 9.80
N GLN A 191 1.76 2.17 10.14
CA GLN A 191 0.41 1.87 10.59
C GLN A 191 -0.62 2.52 9.66
N TYR A 192 -1.69 1.78 9.33
CA TYR A 192 -2.82 2.31 8.55
C TYR A 192 -3.75 3.14 9.42
N ILE A 193 -3.82 2.84 10.71
CA ILE A 193 -4.66 3.52 11.69
C ILE A 193 -3.74 4.28 12.63
N ARG A 194 -4.05 5.53 12.89
CA ARG A 194 -3.47 6.33 13.97
C ARG A 194 -4.55 6.74 14.95
N ILE A 195 -4.24 6.72 16.23
CA ILE A 195 -5.10 7.23 17.29
C ILE A 195 -4.41 8.47 17.85
N HIS A 196 -5.00 9.60 17.59
CA HIS A 196 -4.52 10.90 18.03
C HIS A 196 -5.06 11.21 19.42
N GLU A 197 -4.18 11.44 20.36
CA GLU A 197 -4.52 11.98 21.67
C GLU A 197 -4.58 13.51 21.59
N MET A 198 -5.68 14.08 22.03
CA MET A 198 -5.93 15.52 22.00
C MET A 198 -6.42 16.00 23.35
N LYS A 199 -6.14 17.26 23.70
CA LYS A 199 -6.60 17.85 24.95
C LYS A 199 -8.05 18.32 24.85
N ASP A 200 -8.80 18.07 25.90
CA ASP A 200 -10.15 18.59 26.04
C ASP A 200 -10.18 20.13 25.95
N GLY A 201 -11.19 20.67 25.29
CA GLY A 201 -11.39 22.11 25.13
C GLY A 201 -10.49 22.80 24.09
N GLU A 202 -9.51 22.10 23.50
CA GLU A 202 -8.65 22.68 22.46
C GLU A 202 -9.15 22.45 21.01
N GLY A 203 -10.18 21.62 20.83
CA GLY A 203 -10.70 21.25 19.53
C GLY A 203 -9.80 20.25 18.79
N PHE A 204 -10.07 20.03 17.48
CA PHE A 204 -9.35 19.02 16.68
C PHE A 204 -8.04 19.57 16.12
N LYS A 205 -7.00 19.63 16.95
CA LYS A 205 -5.65 20.13 16.58
C LYS A 205 -4.71 18.99 16.24
N PHE A 206 -4.81 18.45 15.03
CA PHE A 206 -3.97 17.33 14.56
C PHE A 206 -2.47 17.66 14.51
N ASP A 207 -2.10 18.91 14.37
CA ASP A 207 -0.72 19.41 14.39
C ASP A 207 -0.05 19.33 15.77
N LYS A 208 -0.87 19.25 16.84
CA LYS A 208 -0.43 19.15 18.23
C LYS A 208 -0.77 17.81 18.88
N ALA A 209 -1.48 16.96 18.15
CA ALA A 209 -1.91 15.66 18.66
C ALA A 209 -0.73 14.69 18.75
N ASP A 210 -0.68 13.92 19.83
CA ASP A 210 0.26 12.81 19.97
C ASP A 210 -0.38 11.53 19.44
N ASP A 211 0.26 10.84 18.50
CA ASP A 211 -0.15 9.54 17.98
C ASP A 211 0.80 8.40 18.39
N ASN A 212 1.80 8.69 19.24
CA ASN A 212 2.80 7.76 19.75
C ASN A 212 2.93 7.78 21.28
N TYR A 213 1.81 7.92 21.98
CA TYR A 213 1.80 7.93 23.44
C TYR A 213 1.99 6.52 24.04
N TYR A 214 2.68 6.47 25.20
CA TYR A 214 3.01 5.23 25.92
C TYR A 214 2.58 5.25 27.39
N HIS A 215 1.87 6.28 27.81
CA HIS A 215 1.35 6.38 29.16
C HIS A 215 0.05 5.57 29.34
N GLU A 216 -0.45 5.51 30.55
CA GLU A 216 -1.71 4.85 30.86
C GLU A 216 -2.88 5.64 30.27
N VAL A 217 -3.80 4.93 29.61
CA VAL A 217 -4.96 5.52 28.95
C VAL A 217 -6.25 4.91 29.49
N PRO A 218 -7.37 5.68 29.52
CA PRO A 218 -7.49 7.09 29.09
C PRO A 218 -6.84 8.08 30.04
N ALA A 219 -6.15 9.10 29.51
CA ALA A 219 -5.58 10.18 30.28
C ALA A 219 -6.66 11.22 30.64
N GLU A 220 -6.63 11.74 31.87
CA GLU A 220 -7.56 12.77 32.31
C GLU A 220 -7.40 14.08 31.51
N GLY A 221 -8.50 14.69 31.10
CA GLY A 221 -8.51 15.90 30.28
C GLY A 221 -8.09 15.68 28.81
N HIS A 222 -8.16 14.43 28.33
CA HIS A 222 -7.84 14.07 26.96
C HIS A 222 -8.97 13.25 26.30
N PHE A 223 -9.10 13.40 25.00
CA PHE A 223 -9.93 12.55 24.16
C PHE A 223 -9.11 11.95 23.00
N TYR A 224 -9.63 10.91 22.38
CA TYR A 224 -8.90 10.13 21.38
C TYR A 224 -9.67 10.07 20.08
N MET A 225 -8.98 10.33 18.98
CA MET A 225 -9.59 10.33 17.64
C MET A 225 -8.79 9.46 16.67
N GLY A 226 -9.46 8.48 16.08
CA GLY A 226 -8.85 7.56 15.12
C GLY A 226 -8.90 8.11 13.70
N THR A 227 -7.77 8.08 12.97
CA THR A 227 -7.70 8.37 11.53
C THR A 227 -7.16 7.18 10.76
N GLN A 228 -7.59 7.05 9.51
CA GLN A 228 -7.16 6.01 8.57
C GLN A 228 -7.51 6.46 7.14
N CYS A 229 -7.38 5.60 6.13
CA CYS A 229 -7.95 5.91 4.81
C CYS A 229 -9.48 5.96 4.90
N PHE A 230 -10.08 7.01 4.36
CA PHE A 230 -11.53 7.26 4.43
C PHE A 230 -12.32 6.73 3.23
N HIS A 231 -11.64 6.09 2.28
CA HIS A 231 -12.27 5.55 1.07
C HIS A 231 -13.25 6.55 0.43
N CYS A 232 -12.76 7.76 0.18
CA CYS A 232 -13.52 8.88 -0.34
C CYS A 232 -14.32 8.50 -1.58
N ASP A 233 -15.47 9.15 -1.77
CA ASP A 233 -16.30 8.95 -2.97
C ASP A 233 -15.69 9.66 -4.17
N ASN A 234 -15.10 10.82 -3.92
CA ASN A 234 -14.33 11.60 -4.88
C ASN A 234 -12.84 11.56 -4.47
N PRO A 235 -12.08 10.47 -4.78
CA PRO A 235 -10.76 10.24 -4.21
C PRO A 235 -9.65 10.91 -5.03
N PRO A 236 -9.06 12.04 -4.61
CA PRO A 236 -8.01 12.73 -5.36
C PRO A 236 -6.77 11.84 -5.57
N CYS A 237 -6.56 10.89 -4.69
CA CYS A 237 -5.47 9.93 -4.79
C CYS A 237 -5.61 8.93 -5.95
N VAL A 238 -6.80 8.75 -6.49
CA VAL A 238 -7.06 7.97 -7.72
C VAL A 238 -6.76 8.82 -8.94
N GLU A 239 -7.23 10.05 -8.97
CA GLU A 239 -7.06 10.98 -10.09
C GLU A 239 -5.61 11.25 -10.43
N VAL A 240 -4.76 11.43 -9.41
CA VAL A 240 -3.33 11.73 -9.60
C VAL A 240 -2.46 10.53 -9.93
N CYS A 241 -3.03 9.32 -10.05
CA CYS A 241 -2.23 8.12 -10.29
C CYS A 241 -1.87 8.00 -11.77
N PRO A 242 -0.60 8.22 -12.17
CA PRO A 242 -0.21 8.26 -13.59
C PRO A 242 -0.34 6.91 -14.30
N VAL A 243 -0.35 5.82 -13.53
CA VAL A 243 -0.45 4.45 -14.05
C VAL A 243 -1.77 3.77 -13.66
N GLN A 244 -2.71 4.50 -13.09
CA GLN A 244 -4.02 3.99 -12.65
C GLN A 244 -3.94 2.71 -11.77
N ALA A 245 -2.85 2.58 -11.01
CA ALA A 245 -2.67 1.46 -10.09
C ALA A 245 -3.59 1.51 -8.86
N THR A 246 -4.36 2.56 -8.70
CA THR A 246 -5.35 2.73 -7.63
C THR A 246 -6.66 3.21 -8.26
N TRP A 247 -7.76 2.63 -7.84
CA TRP A 247 -9.11 2.96 -8.34
C TRP A 247 -10.16 2.77 -7.24
N LYS A 248 -11.37 3.22 -7.50
CA LYS A 248 -12.54 2.98 -6.64
C LYS A 248 -13.37 1.85 -7.26
N GLU A 249 -13.69 0.85 -6.47
CA GLU A 249 -14.57 -0.25 -6.86
C GLU A 249 -16.04 0.04 -6.55
N GLU A 250 -16.95 -0.76 -7.09
CA GLU A 250 -18.40 -0.58 -6.99
C GLU A 250 -18.89 -0.64 -5.54
N ASP A 251 -18.27 -1.48 -4.69
CA ASP A 251 -18.53 -1.54 -3.25
C ASP A 251 -17.99 -0.32 -2.45
N GLY A 252 -17.48 0.68 -3.16
CA GLY A 252 -16.96 1.93 -2.60
C GLY A 252 -15.55 1.83 -2.03
N LEU A 253 -14.89 0.68 -2.15
CA LEU A 253 -13.51 0.53 -1.70
C LEU A 253 -12.54 1.19 -2.69
N VAL A 254 -11.66 2.04 -2.17
CA VAL A 254 -10.50 2.51 -2.94
C VAL A 254 -9.36 1.52 -2.71
N VAL A 255 -8.90 0.91 -3.78
CA VAL A 255 -7.91 -0.18 -3.76
C VAL A 255 -6.61 0.20 -4.46
N ILE A 256 -5.57 -0.62 -4.29
CA ILE A 256 -4.28 -0.47 -4.97
C ILE A 256 -3.84 -1.84 -5.47
N ASP A 257 -3.48 -1.92 -6.74
CA ASP A 257 -2.69 -3.04 -7.25
C ASP A 257 -1.22 -2.81 -6.94
N TYR A 258 -0.68 -3.60 -6.01
CA TYR A 258 0.70 -3.47 -5.56
C TYR A 258 1.73 -3.92 -6.61
N ASP A 259 1.33 -4.72 -7.60
CA ASP A 259 2.21 -5.12 -8.69
C ASP A 259 2.23 -4.07 -9.82
N TRP A 260 1.15 -3.29 -9.94
CA TRP A 260 1.06 -2.20 -10.89
C TRP A 260 1.61 -0.87 -10.35
N CYS A 261 1.61 -0.67 -9.03
CA CYS A 261 2.09 0.54 -8.39
C CYS A 261 3.59 0.79 -8.67
N VAL A 262 3.91 1.93 -9.27
CA VAL A 262 5.29 2.35 -9.55
C VAL A 262 5.95 3.12 -8.40
N GLY A 263 5.18 3.47 -7.35
CA GLY A 263 5.69 4.15 -6.17
C GLY A 263 6.04 5.63 -6.35
N CYS A 264 5.41 6.32 -7.28
CA CYS A 264 5.63 7.75 -7.54
C CYS A 264 5.23 8.67 -6.37
N ARG A 265 4.40 8.20 -5.43
CA ARG A 265 3.92 8.89 -4.22
C ARG A 265 2.97 10.06 -4.45
N TYR A 266 2.54 10.35 -5.68
CA TYR A 266 1.57 11.42 -5.94
C TYR A 266 0.28 11.24 -5.13
N CYS A 267 -0.23 10.02 -5.02
CA CYS A 267 -1.40 9.72 -4.21
C CYS A 267 -1.19 9.93 -2.71
N MET A 268 0.05 9.90 -2.21
CA MET A 268 0.38 10.25 -0.83
C MET A 268 0.29 11.78 -0.65
N ALA A 269 0.86 12.55 -1.57
CA ALA A 269 0.81 14.01 -1.52
C ALA A 269 -0.61 14.55 -1.72
N ALA A 270 -1.42 13.90 -2.57
CA ALA A 270 -2.80 14.30 -2.84
C ALA A 270 -3.78 13.95 -1.71
N CYS A 271 -3.43 13.06 -0.79
CA CYS A 271 -4.33 12.63 0.28
C CYS A 271 -4.35 13.65 1.43
N PRO A 272 -5.45 14.40 1.67
CA PRO A 272 -5.49 15.40 2.73
C PRO A 272 -5.58 14.80 4.15
N TYR A 273 -5.79 13.48 4.25
CA TYR A 273 -6.00 12.75 5.50
C TYR A 273 -4.79 11.93 5.92
N ASP A 274 -3.68 12.02 5.18
CA ASP A 274 -2.48 11.21 5.39
C ASP A 274 -2.78 9.69 5.50
N GLY A 275 -3.75 9.22 4.72
CA GLY A 275 -4.22 7.84 4.72
C GLY A 275 -3.38 6.88 3.88
N ARG A 276 -2.30 7.37 3.24
CA ARG A 276 -1.43 6.58 2.36
C ARG A 276 -0.03 6.47 2.92
N ARG A 277 0.53 5.25 2.88
CA ARG A 277 1.87 4.91 3.40
C ARG A 277 2.75 4.40 2.28
N PHE A 278 4.04 4.71 2.34
CA PHE A 278 5.01 4.28 1.34
C PHE A 278 6.04 3.34 1.95
N ASN A 279 6.28 2.21 1.30
CA ASN A 279 7.27 1.22 1.72
C ASN A 279 8.69 1.65 1.33
N TRP A 280 9.37 2.37 2.20
CA TRP A 280 10.75 2.80 2.00
C TRP A 280 11.75 1.64 2.08
N SER A 281 11.47 0.65 2.91
CA SER A 281 12.19 -0.60 3.06
C SER A 281 11.34 -1.78 2.57
N LYS A 282 11.92 -2.97 2.50
CA LYS A 282 11.16 -4.19 2.28
C LYS A 282 10.40 -4.50 3.57
N PRO A 283 9.07 -4.64 3.52
CA PRO A 283 8.29 -5.00 4.69
C PRO A 283 8.70 -6.37 5.24
N GLU A 284 8.87 -6.45 6.56
CA GLU A 284 9.22 -7.66 7.28
C GLU A 284 8.11 -8.01 8.27
N VAL A 285 7.62 -9.23 8.16
CA VAL A 285 6.65 -9.84 9.09
C VAL A 285 7.23 -11.18 9.51
N PRO A 286 7.35 -11.45 10.82
CA PRO A 286 7.78 -12.75 11.30
C PRO A 286 6.88 -13.87 10.72
N GLU A 287 7.47 -14.95 10.28
CA GLU A 287 6.74 -16.02 9.57
C GLU A 287 5.58 -16.62 10.35
N ASN A 288 5.71 -16.70 11.67
CA ASN A 288 4.66 -17.20 12.57
C ASN A 288 3.50 -16.20 12.75
N GLU A 289 3.70 -14.94 12.37
CA GLU A 289 2.71 -13.86 12.47
C GLU A 289 2.03 -13.55 11.13
N ILE A 290 2.51 -14.13 10.04
CA ILE A 290 1.91 -13.91 8.73
C ILE A 290 0.48 -14.44 8.72
N ASN A 291 -0.48 -13.53 8.45
CA ASN A 291 -1.83 -13.93 8.12
C ASN A 291 -1.83 -14.64 6.76
N LYS A 292 -2.09 -15.94 6.80
CA LYS A 292 -2.05 -16.81 5.62
C LYS A 292 -3.30 -16.70 4.74
N ASN A 293 -4.40 -16.15 5.28
CA ASN A 293 -5.62 -15.91 4.53
C ASN A 293 -5.52 -14.53 3.87
N GLN A 294 -5.13 -14.49 2.61
CA GLN A 294 -4.82 -13.25 1.90
C GLN A 294 -5.84 -12.95 0.80
N HIS A 295 -5.91 -11.67 0.45
CA HIS A 295 -6.64 -11.19 -0.72
C HIS A 295 -5.67 -10.41 -1.60
N TYR A 296 -5.81 -10.55 -2.93
CA TYR A 296 -4.92 -9.93 -3.91
C TYR A 296 -4.80 -8.41 -3.74
N LEU A 297 -5.91 -7.69 -3.54
CA LEU A 297 -5.95 -6.24 -3.32
C LEU A 297 -5.88 -5.85 -1.83
N GLY A 298 -5.80 -6.83 -0.92
CA GLY A 298 -5.89 -6.62 0.53
C GLY A 298 -4.56 -6.77 1.25
N ASN A 299 -4.52 -7.80 2.08
CA ASN A 299 -3.48 -8.03 3.08
C ASN A 299 -2.30 -8.89 2.61
N ARG A 300 -2.14 -9.13 1.30
CA ARG A 300 -0.94 -9.83 0.80
C ARG A 300 0.33 -9.06 1.13
N MET A 301 1.45 -9.76 1.24
CA MET A 301 2.76 -9.14 1.49
C MET A 301 3.11 -8.12 0.39
N ARG A 302 3.51 -6.92 0.81
CA ARG A 302 3.90 -5.83 -0.11
C ARG A 302 5.39 -5.89 -0.42
N LYS A 303 5.78 -5.19 -1.48
CA LYS A 303 7.17 -5.03 -1.91
C LYS A 303 7.69 -3.65 -1.46
N LYS A 304 9.02 -3.50 -1.36
CA LYS A 304 9.64 -2.18 -1.28
C LYS A 304 9.21 -1.30 -2.45
N GLY A 305 9.01 -0.03 -2.20
CA GLY A 305 8.73 0.96 -3.24
C GLY A 305 7.29 0.97 -3.75
N VAL A 306 6.32 0.43 -3.01
CA VAL A 306 4.90 0.54 -3.32
C VAL A 306 4.16 1.32 -2.24
N MET A 307 3.02 1.88 -2.63
CA MET A 307 2.10 2.51 -1.69
C MET A 307 1.19 1.47 -1.05
N GLU A 308 0.84 1.70 0.19
CA GLU A 308 -0.19 0.93 0.88
C GLU A 308 -1.10 1.83 1.73
N LYS A 309 -2.24 1.31 2.15
CA LYS A 309 -3.25 2.02 2.94
C LYS A 309 -4.26 1.07 3.54
N CYS A 310 -5.13 1.56 4.42
CA CYS A 310 -6.29 0.81 4.87
C CYS A 310 -7.15 0.35 3.67
N THR A 311 -7.53 -0.93 3.65
CA THR A 311 -8.34 -1.57 2.61
C THR A 311 -9.76 -1.90 3.11
N PHE A 312 -10.17 -1.38 4.28
CA PHE A 312 -11.32 -1.84 5.06
C PHE A 312 -11.33 -3.36 5.28
N CYS A 313 -10.13 -3.97 5.28
CA CYS A 313 -9.96 -5.42 5.39
C CYS A 313 -10.76 -6.20 4.33
N VAL A 314 -10.55 -5.90 3.05
CA VAL A 314 -11.28 -6.49 1.90
C VAL A 314 -11.36 -8.01 1.98
N GLN A 315 -10.32 -8.69 2.49
CA GLN A 315 -10.29 -10.14 2.75
C GLN A 315 -11.34 -10.61 3.77
N ARG A 316 -11.90 -9.68 4.55
CA ARG A 316 -12.95 -9.96 5.56
C ARG A 316 -14.30 -9.43 5.10
N THR A 317 -14.34 -8.18 4.66
CA THR A 317 -15.60 -7.46 4.37
C THR A 317 -16.35 -8.06 3.19
N ARG A 318 -15.67 -8.50 2.14
CA ARG A 318 -16.29 -9.24 1.03
C ARG A 318 -16.80 -10.63 1.40
N LYS A 319 -16.43 -11.14 2.59
CA LYS A 319 -16.95 -12.39 3.19
C LYS A 319 -17.97 -12.12 4.29
N GLY A 320 -18.56 -10.92 4.34
CA GLY A 320 -19.57 -10.54 5.34
C GLY A 320 -19.04 -10.38 6.76
N LYS A 321 -17.71 -10.24 6.95
CA LYS A 321 -17.09 -10.08 8.27
C LYS A 321 -16.70 -8.61 8.51
N ASN A 322 -16.82 -8.15 9.74
CA ASN A 322 -16.32 -6.81 10.10
C ASN A 322 -14.81 -6.72 9.98
N PRO A 323 -14.27 -5.50 9.65
CA PRO A 323 -12.84 -5.20 9.72
C PRO A 323 -12.24 -5.58 11.08
N ALA A 324 -10.96 -5.99 11.09
CA ALA A 324 -10.29 -6.42 12.32
C ALA A 324 -10.29 -5.33 13.40
N CYS A 325 -10.10 -4.07 13.02
CA CYS A 325 -10.12 -2.92 13.93
C CYS A 325 -11.50 -2.67 14.59
N VAL A 326 -12.59 -3.03 13.93
CA VAL A 326 -13.94 -2.95 14.50
C VAL A 326 -14.12 -4.04 15.55
N VAL A 327 -13.73 -5.28 15.19
CA VAL A 327 -13.84 -6.43 16.10
C VAL A 327 -12.98 -6.28 17.35
N ALA A 328 -11.78 -5.70 17.19
CA ALA A 328 -10.84 -5.53 18.30
C ALA A 328 -11.13 -4.29 19.18
N CYS A 329 -12.10 -3.44 18.83
CA CYS A 329 -12.41 -2.25 19.61
C CYS A 329 -13.22 -2.62 20.87
N PRO A 330 -12.65 -2.51 22.09
CA PRO A 330 -13.32 -2.95 23.31
C PRO A 330 -14.49 -2.06 23.71
N THR A 331 -14.48 -0.80 23.28
CA THR A 331 -15.50 0.20 23.64
C THR A 331 -16.60 0.36 22.59
N GLY A 332 -16.49 -0.34 21.44
CA GLY A 332 -17.41 -0.17 20.33
C GLY A 332 -17.39 1.22 19.68
N ALA A 333 -16.27 1.93 19.80
CA ALA A 333 -16.10 3.25 19.16
C ALA A 333 -16.08 3.18 17.63
N ARG A 334 -15.84 2.01 17.04
CA ARG A 334 -15.70 1.79 15.60
C ARG A 334 -16.92 1.05 15.05
N ILE A 335 -17.56 1.65 14.07
CA ILE A 335 -18.77 1.11 13.42
C ILE A 335 -18.51 1.02 11.93
N PHE A 336 -18.87 -0.11 11.34
CA PHE A 336 -18.70 -0.38 9.91
C PHE A 336 -19.94 -1.05 9.37
N GLY A 337 -20.30 -0.80 8.13
CA GLY A 337 -21.44 -1.47 7.50
C GLY A 337 -21.73 -1.01 6.09
N ASN A 338 -22.81 -1.56 5.54
CA ASN A 338 -23.34 -1.21 4.24
C ASN A 338 -24.24 0.04 4.35
N LEU A 339 -23.92 1.08 3.62
CA LEU A 339 -24.71 2.31 3.56
C LEU A 339 -26.02 2.15 2.78
N LEU A 340 -26.12 1.13 1.93
CA LEU A 340 -27.33 0.82 1.17
C LEU A 340 -28.33 -0.03 1.95
N ASP A 341 -27.89 -0.69 3.03
CA ASP A 341 -28.76 -1.46 3.89
C ASP A 341 -29.41 -0.57 4.96
N PRO A 342 -30.73 -0.32 4.91
CA PRO A 342 -31.43 0.54 5.87
C PRO A 342 -31.38 0.01 7.30
N ASN A 343 -31.14 -1.28 7.50
CA ASN A 343 -31.07 -1.92 8.81
C ASN A 343 -29.63 -1.95 9.38
N SER A 344 -28.66 -1.48 8.64
CA SER A 344 -27.26 -1.48 9.10
C SER A 344 -27.04 -0.48 10.25
N THR A 345 -26.19 -0.85 11.20
CA THR A 345 -25.84 0.02 12.34
C THR A 345 -25.29 1.37 11.90
N ILE A 346 -24.53 1.42 10.79
CA ILE A 346 -24.00 2.67 10.29
C ILE A 346 -25.13 3.60 9.79
N ARG A 347 -26.13 3.08 9.11
CA ARG A 347 -27.30 3.86 8.68
C ARG A 347 -28.02 4.43 9.87
N TRP A 348 -28.26 3.61 10.91
CA TRP A 348 -28.85 4.10 12.14
C TRP A 348 -28.07 5.26 12.75
N VAL A 349 -26.72 5.17 12.78
CA VAL A 349 -25.88 6.27 13.30
C VAL A 349 -26.06 7.54 12.45
N LEU A 350 -26.00 7.41 11.13
CA LEU A 350 -26.13 8.57 10.22
C LEU A 350 -27.50 9.27 10.31
N GLU A 351 -28.54 8.52 10.62
CA GLU A 351 -29.91 9.02 10.74
C GLU A 351 -30.24 9.60 12.13
N ASN A 352 -29.61 9.07 13.19
CA ASN A 352 -29.98 9.38 14.57
C ASN A 352 -28.93 10.18 15.35
N LYS A 353 -27.69 10.30 14.85
CA LYS A 353 -26.61 11.03 15.52
C LYS A 353 -26.20 12.27 14.72
N LYS A 354 -25.63 13.24 15.40
CA LYS A 354 -25.00 14.40 14.75
C LYS A 354 -23.61 13.97 14.26
N VAL A 355 -23.49 13.73 12.97
CA VAL A 355 -22.26 13.27 12.34
C VAL A 355 -21.56 14.40 11.59
N PHE A 356 -20.24 14.32 11.48
CA PHE A 356 -19.44 15.22 10.64
C PHE A 356 -18.33 14.44 9.93
N ARG A 357 -17.80 15.01 8.88
CA ARG A 357 -16.63 14.50 8.15
C ARG A 357 -15.47 15.50 8.29
N LEU A 358 -14.25 15.01 8.25
CA LEU A 358 -13.07 15.88 8.26
C LEU A 358 -12.86 16.53 6.90
N LYS A 359 -12.53 17.82 6.88
CA LYS A 359 -12.14 18.59 5.69
C LYS A 359 -13.19 18.47 4.57
N GLU A 360 -14.45 18.68 4.88
CA GLU A 360 -15.56 18.62 3.92
C GLU A 360 -15.43 19.67 2.79
N ASP A 361 -14.77 20.79 3.09
CA ASP A 361 -14.45 21.88 2.18
C ASP A 361 -13.59 21.45 0.98
N LEU A 362 -12.87 20.34 1.10
CA LEU A 362 -12.03 19.81 0.01
C LEU A 362 -12.80 18.98 -1.03
N GLY A 363 -14.10 18.75 -0.86
CA GLY A 363 -14.95 18.05 -1.82
C GLY A 363 -14.58 16.59 -2.10
N THR A 364 -13.78 15.95 -1.23
CA THR A 364 -13.33 14.56 -1.42
C THR A 364 -14.37 13.51 -1.02
N GLU A 365 -15.43 13.93 -0.34
CA GLU A 365 -16.55 13.11 0.11
C GLU A 365 -16.14 11.83 0.85
N PRO A 366 -15.52 11.94 2.04
CA PRO A 366 -15.13 10.77 2.84
C PRO A 366 -16.31 9.89 3.19
N LYS A 367 -16.17 8.56 3.03
CA LYS A 367 -17.12 7.57 3.58
C LYS A 367 -16.75 7.19 5.01
N PHE A 368 -16.32 8.16 5.78
CA PHE A 368 -15.91 8.03 7.16
C PHE A 368 -16.47 9.21 7.97
N TRP A 369 -17.32 8.90 8.90
CA TRP A 369 -18.01 9.91 9.73
C TRP A 369 -17.53 9.83 11.17
N TYR A 370 -17.51 10.97 11.81
CA TYR A 370 -17.26 11.11 13.24
C TYR A 370 -18.52 11.57 13.93
N PHE A 371 -18.70 11.14 15.18
CA PHE A 371 -19.76 11.61 16.04
C PHE A 371 -19.39 11.50 17.51
N MET A 372 -20.15 12.13 18.35
CA MET A 372 -20.08 12.09 19.81
C MET A 372 -21.48 11.73 20.34
N ASP A 373 -21.52 10.99 21.45
CA ASP A 373 -22.76 10.69 22.19
C ASP A 373 -23.19 11.85 23.08
#